data_951f1c9eec2beda71f261693647ad020
#
_entry.id   951f1c9eec2beda71f261693647ad020
#
_cell.length_a   1.000
_cell.length_b   1.000
_cell.length_c   1.000
_cell.angle_alpha   90.00
_cell.angle_beta   90.00
_cell.angle_gamma   90.00
#
_symmetry.space_group_name_H-M   'P 1'
#
loop_
_entity.id
_entity.type
_entity.pdbx_description
1 polymer ?
#
loop_
_entity_poly.entity_id
_entity_poly.type
_entity_poly.pdbx_seq_one_letter_code
_entity_poly.pdbx_strand_id
1 'polypeptide(L)'
;MAKVISKTKIKMRPESLMMSYGYKPELSEGAVKCPIFQTSTFVFQTAEEGKSFFEVAYGKRALRPKEVTGLIYSRINNPDLEILENRLCLWDEAEDGAVFESGMAAISTTVLELLKPGDLLLHSEPIYGGSDHFFKHILAKFGIHSVGFMPNQSKEEIVTIIKSTGKAENLAMIFIESPANPTNDLIDMKMCVEIAKQFSTKDKKVITAIDNTFLGPVFSHPIKHGFDLVLYSATKYIGGHSDVIAGACVGSSILMKRIKSFRSIMGTMASPNTGWLLMRSLETLKMRMTLQAENAMRIADWLDKHPKVEKVYYLGLLKKGDKQYPIYKQQCLSPGAMISFDVKGGEKKAFKVLNALKLIKLAVSLGSTESLAEHPYSMTHSPVNDELKMKMNLTEKMIRLSVGVEYYEDIIADIEQALKKI
;
A
#
# COMPACT_ATOMS: atom_id res chain seq x y z
N MET A 1 21.89 1.25 12.36
CA MET A 1 21.73 0.76 13.76
C MET A 1 21.85 -0.75 13.78
N ALA A 2 22.86 -1.29 14.47
CA ALA A 2 23.09 -2.72 14.55
C ALA A 2 21.94 -3.40 15.31
N LYS A 3 21.54 -4.56 14.84
CA LYS A 3 20.62 -5.50 15.48
C LYS A 3 20.89 -5.59 17.00
N VAL A 4 20.15 -4.87 17.80
CA VAL A 4 19.96 -5.21 19.21
C VAL A 4 18.77 -6.18 19.25
N ILE A 5 18.99 -7.39 18.73
CA ILE A 5 18.16 -8.50 19.11
C ILE A 5 18.64 -8.89 20.50
N SER A 6 17.87 -8.50 21.51
CA SER A 6 17.98 -8.97 22.88
C SER A 6 18.15 -10.48 22.91
N LYS A 7 18.99 -10.96 23.85
CA LYS A 7 19.28 -12.36 24.13
C LYS A 7 18.08 -13.19 24.64
N THR A 8 16.84 -12.77 24.41
CA THR A 8 15.64 -13.52 24.76
C THR A 8 15.28 -14.48 23.62
N LYS A 9 15.23 -15.78 23.93
CA LYS A 9 14.79 -16.88 23.03
C LYS A 9 13.32 -16.77 22.57
N ILE A 10 12.61 -15.73 22.94
CA ILE A 10 11.19 -15.51 22.59
C ILE A 10 11.13 -14.61 21.36
N LYS A 11 10.70 -15.16 20.23
CA LYS A 11 10.39 -14.37 19.01
C LYS A 11 9.11 -13.57 19.26
N MET A 12 9.24 -12.30 19.59
CA MET A 12 8.10 -11.40 19.76
C MET A 12 7.40 -11.15 18.41
N ARG A 13 6.10 -10.98 18.45
CA ARG A 13 5.29 -10.68 17.29
C ARG A 13 5.33 -9.17 16.96
N PRO A 14 5.05 -8.77 15.69
CA PRO A 14 5.02 -7.37 15.27
C PRO A 14 4.17 -6.50 16.20
N GLU A 15 2.97 -6.95 16.59
CA GLU A 15 2.04 -6.20 17.45
C GLU A 15 2.67 -5.76 18.79
N SER A 16 3.49 -6.62 19.39
CA SER A 16 4.21 -6.29 20.63
C SER A 16 5.39 -5.36 20.38
N LEU A 17 6.07 -5.54 19.26
CA LEU A 17 7.24 -4.76 18.90
C LEU A 17 6.87 -3.32 18.49
N MET A 18 5.64 -3.06 18.00
CA MET A 18 5.19 -1.70 17.70
C MET A 18 5.28 -0.75 18.90
N MET A 19 5.25 -1.27 20.13
CA MET A 19 5.26 -0.42 21.33
C MET A 19 6.61 0.27 21.58
N SER A 20 7.74 -0.38 21.20
CA SER A 20 9.06 0.14 21.57
C SER A 20 10.21 -0.16 20.60
N TYR A 21 10.00 -1.01 19.58
CA TYR A 21 11.09 -1.41 18.69
C TYR A 21 11.76 -0.23 18.00
N GLY A 22 13.09 -0.22 18.00
CA GLY A 22 13.91 0.82 17.37
C GLY A 22 14.05 2.11 18.18
N TYR A 23 13.29 2.28 19.26
CA TYR A 23 13.37 3.44 20.14
C TYR A 23 14.17 3.15 21.40
N LYS A 24 14.98 4.13 21.84
CA LYS A 24 15.80 4.06 23.04
C LYS A 24 15.47 5.25 23.96
N PRO A 25 14.70 5.02 25.05
CA PRO A 25 14.29 6.09 25.95
C PRO A 25 15.45 6.90 26.54
N GLU A 26 16.59 6.28 26.79
CA GLU A 26 17.81 6.94 27.33
C GLU A 26 18.37 8.04 26.41
N LEU A 27 18.02 8.04 25.14
CA LEU A 27 18.38 9.09 24.17
C LEU A 27 17.36 10.26 24.14
N SER A 28 16.35 10.20 24.99
CA SER A 28 15.23 11.18 25.03
C SER A 28 14.74 11.36 26.46
N GLU A 29 15.67 11.66 27.41
CA GLU A 29 15.39 11.96 28.83
C GLU A 29 14.50 10.91 29.53
N GLY A 30 14.53 9.66 29.08
CA GLY A 30 13.73 8.56 29.62
C GLY A 30 12.27 8.55 29.20
N ALA A 31 11.87 9.34 28.20
CA ALA A 31 10.50 9.38 27.73
C ALA A 31 10.03 8.00 27.23
N VAL A 32 8.84 7.53 27.65
CA VAL A 32 8.28 6.24 27.26
C VAL A 32 7.99 6.19 25.76
N LYS A 33 7.58 7.30 25.17
CA LYS A 33 7.30 7.44 23.74
C LYS A 33 8.35 8.33 23.08
N CYS A 34 8.68 8.01 21.81
CA CYS A 34 9.57 8.81 21.01
C CYS A 34 9.02 10.24 20.90
N PRO A 35 9.78 11.29 21.26
CA PRO A 35 9.39 12.67 20.99
C PRO A 35 9.47 12.97 19.50
N ILE A 36 8.87 14.08 19.06
CA ILE A 36 8.99 14.56 17.68
C ILE A 36 10.33 15.30 17.53
N PHE A 37 11.24 14.76 16.72
CA PHE A 37 12.51 15.40 16.39
C PHE A 37 12.35 16.42 15.25
N GLN A 38 11.65 17.51 15.53
CA GLN A 38 11.34 18.57 14.56
C GLN A 38 12.54 19.50 14.36
N THR A 39 13.58 18.97 13.72
CA THR A 39 14.80 19.71 13.37
C THR A 39 15.23 19.38 11.94
N SER A 40 15.85 20.34 11.27
CA SER A 40 16.41 20.12 9.92
C SER A 40 17.79 19.48 9.96
N THR A 41 18.59 19.74 11.02
CA THR A 41 20.01 19.35 11.06
C THR A 41 20.42 18.82 12.43
N PHE A 42 21.46 18.02 12.46
CA PHE A 42 22.04 17.43 13.66
C PHE A 42 23.52 17.81 13.77
N VAL A 43 24.02 17.99 14.99
CA VAL A 43 25.42 18.35 15.26
C VAL A 43 26.33 17.12 15.27
N PHE A 44 27.58 17.32 14.89
CA PHE A 44 28.65 16.31 15.00
C PHE A 44 29.52 16.65 16.19
N GLN A 45 30.09 15.62 16.85
CA GLN A 45 31.05 15.81 17.94
C GLN A 45 32.39 16.37 17.42
N THR A 46 32.81 15.91 16.24
CA THR A 46 34.05 16.35 15.58
C THR A 46 33.84 16.44 14.05
N ALA A 47 34.75 17.15 13.37
CA ALA A 47 34.76 17.23 11.92
C ALA A 47 35.02 15.84 11.26
N GLU A 48 35.83 15.02 11.91
CA GLU A 48 36.15 13.65 11.46
C GLU A 48 34.90 12.76 11.55
N GLU A 49 34.10 12.88 12.61
CA GLU A 49 32.82 12.20 12.73
C GLU A 49 31.88 12.60 11.61
N GLY A 50 31.72 13.90 11.38
CA GLY A 50 30.88 14.41 10.27
C GLY A 50 31.35 13.86 8.92
N LYS A 51 32.64 13.90 8.62
CA LYS A 51 33.22 13.31 7.41
C LYS A 51 32.87 11.82 7.29
N SER A 52 33.02 11.07 8.36
CA SER A 52 32.74 9.62 8.40
C SER A 52 31.27 9.33 8.08
N PHE A 53 30.33 10.09 8.66
CA PHE A 53 28.89 9.91 8.39
C PHE A 53 28.54 10.19 6.93
N PHE A 54 29.09 11.24 6.32
CA PHE A 54 28.88 11.54 4.91
C PHE A 54 29.49 10.49 3.97
N GLU A 55 30.67 9.96 4.27
CA GLU A 55 31.29 8.91 3.47
C GLU A 55 30.42 7.65 3.40
N VAL A 56 29.79 7.27 4.52
CA VAL A 56 28.88 6.12 4.58
C VAL A 56 27.54 6.45 3.91
N ALA A 57 26.97 7.61 4.21
CA ALA A 57 25.68 8.02 3.65
C ALA A 57 25.69 8.11 2.11
N TYR A 58 26.79 8.61 1.53
CA TYR A 58 26.98 8.66 0.08
C TYR A 58 27.60 7.40 -0.55
N GLY A 59 27.77 6.34 0.25
CA GLY A 59 28.26 5.05 -0.25
C GLY A 59 29.73 5.05 -0.70
N LYS A 60 30.52 6.03 -0.29
CA LYS A 60 31.95 6.11 -0.57
C LYS A 60 32.73 4.97 0.10
N ARG A 61 32.21 4.45 1.17
CA ARG A 61 32.69 3.26 1.87
C ARG A 61 31.57 2.54 2.63
N ALA A 62 31.80 1.28 2.96
CA ALA A 62 30.93 0.56 3.87
C ALA A 62 31.17 0.97 5.34
N LEU A 63 30.22 0.66 6.21
CA LEU A 63 30.40 0.73 7.66
C LEU A 63 31.54 -0.20 8.10
N ARG A 64 32.38 0.30 8.98
CA ARG A 64 33.39 -0.51 9.65
C ARG A 64 32.76 -1.38 10.75
N PRO A 65 33.38 -2.48 11.17
CA PRO A 65 32.92 -3.26 12.31
C PRO A 65 32.74 -2.36 13.55
N LYS A 66 31.57 -2.41 14.18
CA LYS A 66 31.18 -1.61 15.36
C LYS A 66 30.97 -0.09 15.11
N GLU A 67 31.17 0.39 13.90
CA GLU A 67 30.85 1.77 13.55
C GLU A 67 29.33 1.94 13.49
N VAL A 68 28.83 3.08 13.97
CA VAL A 68 27.43 3.46 13.92
C VAL A 68 27.31 4.71 13.06
N THR A 69 26.37 4.73 12.11
CA THR A 69 26.00 5.96 11.40
C THR A 69 25.22 6.85 12.34
N GLY A 70 25.57 8.15 12.36
CA GLY A 70 24.81 9.15 13.09
C GLY A 70 23.79 9.87 12.22
N LEU A 71 23.07 10.77 12.86
CA LEU A 71 22.13 11.66 12.22
C LEU A 71 22.87 12.82 11.54
N ILE A 72 22.40 13.23 10.37
CA ILE A 72 23.05 14.26 9.56
C ILE A 72 22.07 15.41 9.31
N TYR A 73 20.99 15.12 8.62
CA TYR A 73 20.04 16.10 8.12
C TYR A 73 18.68 15.41 7.87
N SER A 74 17.56 15.99 8.28
CA SER A 74 16.26 15.33 8.27
C SER A 74 15.78 14.89 6.88
N ARG A 75 16.30 15.48 5.80
CA ARG A 75 16.05 14.98 4.44
C ARG A 75 16.76 13.64 4.16
N ILE A 76 17.86 13.35 4.86
CA ILE A 76 18.65 12.12 4.72
C ILE A 76 18.17 11.08 5.72
N ASN A 77 18.15 11.46 7.01
CA ASN A 77 17.71 10.62 8.11
C ASN A 77 17.17 11.44 9.27
N ASN A 78 16.18 10.88 9.97
CA ASN A 78 15.56 11.49 11.15
C ASN A 78 15.09 10.37 12.09
N PRO A 79 15.20 10.49 13.42
CA PRO A 79 14.81 9.43 14.35
C PRO A 79 13.37 8.96 14.19
N ASP A 80 12.39 9.87 14.00
CA ASP A 80 10.98 9.51 13.83
C ASP A 80 10.76 8.65 12.57
N LEU A 81 11.46 8.96 11.47
CA LEU A 81 11.36 8.19 10.24
C LEU A 81 12.08 6.85 10.34
N GLU A 82 13.30 6.81 10.90
CA GLU A 82 14.07 5.55 11.03
C GLU A 82 13.36 4.54 11.93
N ILE A 83 12.78 4.98 13.05
CA ILE A 83 12.04 4.12 13.96
C ILE A 83 10.79 3.57 13.26
N LEU A 84 10.04 4.44 12.57
CA LEU A 84 8.86 4.05 11.82
C LEU A 84 9.20 3.06 10.69
N GLU A 85 10.23 3.33 9.90
CA GLU A 85 10.70 2.46 8.82
C GLU A 85 11.06 1.07 9.34
N ASN A 86 11.79 1.01 10.46
CA ASN A 86 12.13 -0.25 11.13
C ASN A 86 10.90 -1.03 11.63
N ARG A 87 9.87 -0.34 12.15
CA ARG A 87 8.63 -0.97 12.61
C ARG A 87 7.79 -1.51 11.46
N LEU A 88 7.69 -0.77 10.35
CA LEU A 88 7.00 -1.23 9.15
C LEU A 88 7.61 -2.52 8.59
N CYS A 89 8.94 -2.60 8.56
CA CYS A 89 9.65 -3.80 8.10
C CYS A 89 9.30 -5.07 8.90
N LEU A 90 8.94 -4.94 10.18
CA LEU A 90 8.60 -6.10 11.01
C LEU A 90 7.31 -6.79 10.56
N TRP A 91 6.35 -6.05 10.02
CA TRP A 91 5.10 -6.61 9.53
C TRP A 91 5.29 -7.45 8.27
N ASP A 92 6.09 -6.96 7.33
CA ASP A 92 6.34 -7.62 6.05
C ASP A 92 7.52 -8.60 6.08
N GLU A 93 8.26 -8.67 7.20
CA GLU A 93 9.53 -9.37 7.31
C GLU A 93 10.55 -8.86 6.27
N ALA A 94 10.50 -7.56 5.96
CA ALA A 94 11.39 -6.89 5.04
C ALA A 94 12.75 -6.55 5.69
N GLU A 95 13.79 -6.39 4.87
CA GLU A 95 15.14 -6.05 5.36
C GLU A 95 15.28 -4.55 5.66
N ASP A 96 14.60 -3.67 4.89
CA ASP A 96 14.66 -2.23 5.06
C ASP A 96 13.36 -1.58 4.49
N GLY A 97 13.11 -0.31 4.86
CA GLY A 97 11.93 0.43 4.45
C GLY A 97 12.19 1.93 4.31
N ALA A 98 11.31 2.61 3.63
CA ALA A 98 11.32 4.06 3.45
C ALA A 98 9.91 4.63 3.59
N VAL A 99 9.78 5.80 4.23
CA VAL A 99 8.53 6.55 4.38
C VAL A 99 8.57 7.81 3.53
N PHE A 100 7.43 8.15 2.94
CA PHE A 100 7.25 9.22 1.97
C PHE A 100 6.08 10.11 2.36
N GLU A 101 6.04 11.32 1.80
CA GLU A 101 4.99 12.31 2.05
C GLU A 101 3.61 11.92 1.47
N SER A 102 3.54 10.94 0.58
CA SER A 102 2.29 10.36 0.06
C SER A 102 2.51 8.98 -0.55
N GLY A 103 1.41 8.21 -0.75
CA GLY A 103 1.47 6.96 -1.52
C GLY A 103 2.00 7.16 -2.93
N MET A 104 1.59 8.25 -3.60
CA MET A 104 2.12 8.58 -4.92
C MET A 104 3.60 8.94 -4.89
N ALA A 105 4.09 9.61 -3.83
CA ALA A 105 5.52 9.87 -3.66
C ALA A 105 6.31 8.56 -3.49
N ALA A 106 5.77 7.59 -2.76
CA ALA A 106 6.37 6.25 -2.65
C ALA A 106 6.44 5.55 -4.03
N ILE A 107 5.33 5.54 -4.78
CA ILE A 107 5.24 4.91 -6.10
C ILE A 107 6.17 5.60 -7.10
N SER A 108 6.06 6.92 -7.26
CA SER A 108 6.82 7.66 -8.26
C SER A 108 8.32 7.62 -7.99
N THR A 109 8.75 7.79 -6.74
CA THR A 109 10.17 7.69 -6.35
C THR A 109 10.71 6.29 -6.63
N THR A 110 9.98 5.24 -6.27
CA THR A 110 10.39 3.85 -6.49
C THR A 110 10.52 3.52 -7.98
N VAL A 111 9.52 3.88 -8.76
CA VAL A 111 9.48 3.56 -10.19
C VAL A 111 10.54 4.35 -10.97
N LEU A 112 10.68 5.66 -10.71
CA LEU A 112 11.67 6.50 -11.39
C LEU A 112 13.12 6.16 -11.02
N GLU A 113 13.38 5.65 -9.80
CA GLU A 113 14.71 5.17 -9.43
C GLU A 113 15.07 3.86 -10.13
N LEU A 114 14.09 2.97 -10.30
CA LEU A 114 14.35 1.61 -10.76
C LEU A 114 14.23 1.41 -12.27
N LEU A 115 13.50 2.29 -12.95
CA LEU A 115 13.31 2.26 -14.41
C LEU A 115 14.09 3.37 -15.10
N LYS A 116 14.48 3.12 -16.34
CA LYS A 116 15.20 4.05 -17.20
C LYS A 116 14.50 4.17 -18.58
N PRO A 117 14.83 5.18 -19.39
CA PRO A 117 14.31 5.30 -20.75
C PRO A 117 14.51 4.01 -21.55
N GLY A 118 13.45 3.58 -22.24
CA GLY A 118 13.38 2.34 -23.02
C GLY A 118 12.84 1.13 -22.25
N ASP A 119 12.78 1.17 -20.91
CA ASP A 119 12.22 0.08 -20.11
C ASP A 119 10.72 -0.07 -20.29
N LEU A 120 10.22 -1.29 -20.07
CA LEU A 120 8.81 -1.65 -20.07
C LEU A 120 8.35 -1.97 -18.63
N LEU A 121 7.27 -1.33 -18.23
CA LEU A 121 6.51 -1.62 -17.02
C LEU A 121 5.25 -2.42 -17.38
N LEU A 122 5.08 -3.61 -16.83
CA LEU A 122 3.80 -4.33 -16.82
C LEU A 122 3.03 -3.98 -15.56
N HIS A 123 1.74 -3.62 -15.68
CA HIS A 123 0.93 -3.32 -14.49
C HIS A 123 -0.44 -3.99 -14.52
N SER A 124 -1.03 -4.26 -13.34
CA SER A 124 -2.41 -4.73 -13.27
C SER A 124 -3.41 -3.62 -13.61
N GLU A 125 -4.58 -4.02 -14.10
CA GLU A 125 -5.76 -3.18 -14.32
C GLU A 125 -7.00 -3.89 -13.73
N PRO A 126 -7.89 -3.22 -12.94
CA PRO A 126 -7.75 -1.84 -12.48
C PRO A 126 -6.56 -1.63 -11.52
N ILE A 127 -6.10 -0.40 -11.47
CA ILE A 127 -5.14 0.10 -10.50
C ILE A 127 -5.57 1.50 -10.07
N TYR A 128 -5.13 1.97 -8.91
CA TYR A 128 -5.44 3.32 -8.44
C TYR A 128 -5.24 4.38 -9.54
N GLY A 129 -6.24 5.26 -9.73
CA GLY A 129 -6.25 6.21 -10.85
C GLY A 129 -5.02 7.12 -10.94
N GLY A 130 -4.41 7.48 -9.80
CA GLY A 130 -3.14 8.21 -9.77
C GLY A 130 -1.97 7.40 -10.34
N SER A 131 -1.92 6.11 -10.02
CA SER A 131 -0.91 5.17 -10.56
C SER A 131 -1.11 4.93 -12.05
N ASP A 132 -2.36 4.73 -12.48
CA ASP A 132 -2.69 4.56 -13.90
C ASP A 132 -2.25 5.78 -14.73
N HIS A 133 -2.62 6.99 -14.27
CA HIS A 133 -2.22 8.23 -14.92
C HIS A 133 -0.69 8.40 -14.95
N PHE A 134 -0.01 8.09 -13.84
CA PHE A 134 1.44 8.16 -13.75
C PHE A 134 2.10 7.20 -14.75
N PHE A 135 1.65 5.94 -14.80
CA PHE A 135 2.24 4.93 -15.68
C PHE A 135 1.99 5.22 -17.16
N LYS A 136 0.77 5.59 -17.54
CA LYS A 136 0.38 5.78 -18.94
C LYS A 136 0.81 7.14 -19.51
N HIS A 137 0.79 8.20 -18.70
CA HIS A 137 0.97 9.56 -19.22
C HIS A 137 2.22 10.26 -18.73
N ILE A 138 2.67 10.02 -17.50
CA ILE A 138 3.85 10.69 -16.96
C ILE A 138 5.12 9.94 -17.34
N LEU A 139 5.19 8.62 -17.14
CA LEU A 139 6.36 7.81 -17.48
C LEU A 139 6.70 7.86 -18.98
N ALA A 140 5.68 7.97 -19.83
CA ALA A 140 5.88 8.12 -21.27
C ALA A 140 6.74 9.35 -21.64
N LYS A 141 6.66 10.45 -20.86
CA LYS A 141 7.49 11.65 -21.05
C LYS A 141 8.96 11.39 -20.71
N PHE A 142 9.26 10.36 -19.94
CA PHE A 142 10.61 9.93 -19.60
C PHE A 142 11.08 8.74 -20.47
N GLY A 143 10.34 8.43 -21.54
CA GLY A 143 10.69 7.32 -22.43
C GLY A 143 10.52 5.93 -21.82
N ILE A 144 9.75 5.80 -20.73
CA ILE A 144 9.41 4.53 -20.10
C ILE A 144 8.04 4.10 -20.62
N HIS A 145 7.94 2.84 -21.07
CA HIS A 145 6.71 2.29 -21.63
C HIS A 145 5.93 1.53 -20.58
N SER A 146 4.59 1.51 -20.69
CA SER A 146 3.74 0.69 -19.81
C SER A 146 2.71 -0.09 -20.61
N VAL A 147 2.33 -1.25 -20.09
CA VAL A 147 1.25 -2.09 -20.62
C VAL A 147 0.48 -2.73 -19.47
N GLY A 148 -0.86 -2.76 -19.59
CA GLY A 148 -1.75 -3.30 -18.57
C GLY A 148 -2.17 -4.74 -18.84
N PHE A 149 -2.54 -5.47 -17.78
CA PHE A 149 -3.20 -6.76 -17.85
C PHE A 149 -4.36 -6.84 -16.84
N MET A 150 -5.37 -7.66 -17.14
CA MET A 150 -6.60 -7.77 -16.34
C MET A 150 -6.55 -8.95 -15.36
N PRO A 151 -7.32 -8.91 -14.25
CA PRO A 151 -7.54 -10.06 -13.39
C PRO A 151 -8.07 -11.28 -14.18
N ASN A 152 -7.77 -12.46 -13.69
CA ASN A 152 -8.19 -13.74 -14.31
C ASN A 152 -7.59 -14.05 -15.69
N GLN A 153 -6.70 -13.25 -16.24
CA GLN A 153 -5.90 -13.63 -17.41
C GLN A 153 -4.87 -14.69 -17.02
N SER A 154 -4.66 -15.64 -17.90
CA SER A 154 -3.64 -16.68 -17.73
C SER A 154 -2.23 -16.12 -17.92
N LYS A 155 -1.24 -16.86 -17.45
CA LYS A 155 0.17 -16.53 -17.64
C LYS A 155 0.51 -16.38 -19.13
N GLU A 156 -0.02 -17.24 -19.97
CA GLU A 156 0.21 -17.27 -21.41
C GLU A 156 -0.38 -16.04 -22.10
N GLU A 157 -1.57 -15.60 -21.70
CA GLU A 157 -2.19 -14.35 -22.18
C GLU A 157 -1.37 -13.14 -21.79
N ILE A 158 -0.91 -13.05 -20.53
CA ILE A 158 -0.07 -11.94 -20.07
C ILE A 158 1.28 -11.92 -20.79
N VAL A 159 1.92 -13.07 -20.98
CA VAL A 159 3.16 -13.19 -21.77
C VAL A 159 2.93 -12.74 -23.23
N THR A 160 1.78 -13.04 -23.81
CA THR A 160 1.40 -12.59 -25.16
C THR A 160 1.25 -11.06 -25.19
N ILE A 161 0.62 -10.46 -24.18
CA ILE A 161 0.52 -9.00 -24.06
C ILE A 161 1.92 -8.36 -23.99
N ILE A 162 2.82 -8.89 -23.16
CA ILE A 162 4.20 -8.39 -23.06
C ILE A 162 4.90 -8.45 -24.43
N LYS A 163 4.81 -9.58 -25.12
CA LYS A 163 5.45 -9.77 -26.45
C LYS A 163 4.85 -8.88 -27.53
N SER A 164 3.55 -8.61 -27.51
CA SER A 164 2.87 -7.75 -28.48
C SER A 164 3.33 -6.29 -28.44
N THR A 165 3.97 -5.85 -27.34
CA THR A 165 4.57 -4.51 -27.25
C THR A 165 5.80 -4.33 -28.14
N GLY A 166 6.41 -5.40 -28.64
CA GLY A 166 7.70 -5.37 -29.33
C GLY A 166 8.89 -4.98 -28.42
N LYS A 167 8.70 -4.97 -27.09
CA LYS A 167 9.67 -4.54 -26.08
C LYS A 167 9.83 -5.56 -24.95
N ALA A 168 9.53 -6.80 -25.20
CA ALA A 168 9.52 -7.86 -24.17
C ALA A 168 10.87 -8.01 -23.46
N GLU A 169 11.97 -7.83 -24.17
CA GLU A 169 13.35 -7.85 -23.65
C GLU A 169 13.63 -6.69 -22.70
N ASN A 170 12.83 -5.61 -22.79
CA ASN A 170 12.95 -4.42 -21.96
C ASN A 170 12.07 -4.45 -20.73
N LEU A 171 11.30 -5.53 -20.50
CA LEU A 171 10.52 -5.67 -19.27
C LEU A 171 11.43 -5.54 -18.05
N ALA A 172 11.21 -4.51 -17.24
CA ALA A 172 12.06 -4.19 -16.09
C ALA A 172 11.31 -4.27 -14.76
N MET A 173 9.98 -4.05 -14.78
CA MET A 173 9.17 -4.12 -13.58
C MET A 173 7.78 -4.72 -13.87
N ILE A 174 7.26 -5.48 -12.91
CA ILE A 174 5.85 -5.85 -12.81
C ILE A 174 5.30 -5.17 -11.56
N PHE A 175 4.34 -4.27 -11.74
CA PHE A 175 3.67 -3.54 -10.66
C PHE A 175 2.21 -3.94 -10.59
N ILE A 176 1.74 -4.43 -9.44
CA ILE A 176 0.34 -4.82 -9.26
C ILE A 176 -0.30 -4.09 -8.08
N GLU A 177 -1.62 -3.99 -8.10
CA GLU A 177 -2.45 -3.66 -6.96
C GLU A 177 -3.37 -4.85 -6.69
N SER A 178 -3.32 -5.40 -5.48
CA SER A 178 -4.11 -6.59 -5.13
C SER A 178 -4.41 -6.63 -3.63
N PRO A 179 -5.69 -6.60 -3.22
CA PRO A 179 -6.90 -6.49 -4.06
C PRO A 179 -7.01 -5.14 -4.79
N ALA A 180 -7.64 -5.15 -5.95
CA ALA A 180 -7.77 -3.97 -6.80
C ALA A 180 -8.94 -3.07 -6.36
N ASN A 181 -8.74 -1.77 -6.38
CA ASN A 181 -9.78 -0.77 -6.16
C ASN A 181 -10.59 -0.54 -7.46
N PRO A 182 -11.93 -0.58 -7.46
CA PRO A 182 -12.80 -0.76 -6.31
C PRO A 182 -13.39 -2.17 -6.18
N THR A 183 -13.13 -3.08 -7.11
CA THR A 183 -13.85 -4.35 -7.27
C THR A 183 -13.33 -5.48 -6.36
N ASN A 184 -12.25 -5.26 -5.64
CA ASN A 184 -11.55 -6.27 -4.83
C ASN A 184 -10.99 -7.45 -5.63
N ASP A 185 -10.83 -7.32 -6.95
CA ASP A 185 -10.22 -8.37 -7.75
C ASP A 185 -8.79 -8.67 -7.31
N LEU A 186 -8.46 -9.96 -7.28
CA LEU A 186 -7.12 -10.43 -6.89
C LEU A 186 -6.26 -10.69 -8.12
N ILE A 187 -5.00 -10.33 -8.01
CA ILE A 187 -3.94 -10.73 -8.95
C ILE A 187 -3.12 -11.84 -8.29
N ASP A 188 -2.86 -12.91 -9.02
CA ASP A 188 -2.02 -14.02 -8.52
C ASP A 188 -0.56 -13.59 -8.41
N MET A 189 -0.10 -13.43 -7.17
CA MET A 189 1.28 -13.03 -6.87
C MET A 189 2.30 -14.04 -7.38
N LYS A 190 2.01 -15.33 -7.25
CA LYS A 190 2.90 -16.41 -7.71
C LYS A 190 3.10 -16.35 -9.21
N MET A 191 2.02 -16.18 -9.96
CA MET A 191 2.06 -16.01 -11.42
C MET A 191 2.92 -14.81 -11.82
N CYS A 192 2.77 -13.66 -11.15
CA CYS A 192 3.59 -12.47 -11.43
C CYS A 192 5.08 -12.72 -11.20
N VAL A 193 5.44 -13.42 -10.11
CA VAL A 193 6.83 -13.79 -9.82
C VAL A 193 7.38 -14.77 -10.87
N GLU A 194 6.58 -15.71 -11.33
CA GLU A 194 6.98 -16.64 -12.41
C GLU A 194 7.21 -15.90 -13.74
N ILE A 195 6.35 -14.94 -14.09
CA ILE A 195 6.53 -14.09 -15.28
C ILE A 195 7.81 -13.26 -15.13
N ALA A 196 8.03 -12.63 -13.99
CA ALA A 196 9.23 -11.86 -13.73
C ALA A 196 10.51 -12.72 -13.90
N LYS A 197 10.52 -13.93 -13.37
CA LYS A 197 11.63 -14.89 -13.56
C LYS A 197 11.84 -15.26 -15.03
N GLN A 198 10.77 -15.46 -15.78
CA GLN A 198 10.82 -15.83 -17.21
C GLN A 198 11.50 -14.75 -18.07
N PHE A 199 11.29 -13.47 -17.74
CA PHE A 199 11.86 -12.34 -18.46
C PHE A 199 13.16 -11.78 -17.83
N SER A 200 13.58 -12.30 -16.70
CA SER A 200 14.87 -11.97 -16.08
C SER A 200 16.01 -12.69 -16.80
N THR A 201 17.16 -12.02 -16.87
CA THR A 201 18.40 -12.58 -17.39
C THR A 201 19.49 -12.57 -16.31
N LYS A 202 20.70 -13.04 -16.65
CA LYS A 202 21.87 -12.99 -15.74
C LYS A 202 22.21 -11.55 -15.31
N ASP A 203 22.01 -10.60 -16.23
CA ASP A 203 22.44 -9.19 -16.05
C ASP A 203 21.27 -8.25 -15.72
N LYS A 204 20.02 -8.74 -15.83
CA LYS A 204 18.81 -7.94 -15.62
C LYS A 204 17.76 -8.74 -14.87
N LYS A 205 17.46 -8.32 -13.65
CA LYS A 205 16.32 -8.82 -12.89
C LYS A 205 15.08 -7.96 -13.16
N VAL A 206 13.96 -8.60 -13.51
CA VAL A 206 12.65 -7.95 -13.53
C VAL A 206 12.18 -7.80 -12.09
N ILE A 207 11.96 -6.58 -11.64
CA ILE A 207 11.55 -6.26 -10.27
C ILE A 207 10.04 -6.45 -10.12
N THR A 208 9.61 -7.10 -9.05
CA THR A 208 8.19 -7.22 -8.69
C THR A 208 7.85 -6.24 -7.56
N ALA A 209 6.83 -5.41 -7.79
CA ALA A 209 6.33 -4.44 -6.83
C ALA A 209 4.81 -4.55 -6.70
N ILE A 210 4.30 -4.36 -5.50
CA ILE A 210 2.86 -4.43 -5.22
C ILE A 210 2.42 -3.26 -4.33
N ASP A 211 1.32 -2.62 -4.72
CA ASP A 211 0.55 -1.78 -3.81
C ASP A 211 -0.38 -2.68 -2.98
N ASN A 212 -0.04 -2.86 -1.70
CA ASN A 212 -0.75 -3.72 -0.74
C ASN A 212 -1.64 -2.91 0.21
N THR A 213 -2.12 -1.75 -0.23
CA THR A 213 -2.87 -0.81 0.62
C THR A 213 -4.16 -1.41 1.16
N PHE A 214 -4.93 -2.19 0.37
CA PHE A 214 -6.26 -2.69 0.76
C PHE A 214 -6.24 -3.74 1.87
N LEU A 215 -5.25 -4.62 1.88
CA LEU A 215 -5.08 -5.63 2.94
C LEU A 215 -4.04 -5.21 3.98
N GLY A 216 -3.24 -4.21 3.66
CA GLY A 216 -2.19 -3.72 4.55
C GLY A 216 -1.21 -4.82 4.99
N PRO A 217 -0.27 -4.48 5.85
CA PRO A 217 0.74 -5.43 6.30
C PRO A 217 0.21 -6.46 7.31
N VAL A 218 -1.07 -6.33 7.72
CA VAL A 218 -1.72 -7.27 8.67
C VAL A 218 -2.33 -8.47 7.95
N PHE A 219 -2.88 -8.28 6.75
CA PHE A 219 -3.70 -9.30 6.08
C PHE A 219 -3.09 -9.85 4.80
N SER A 220 -1.94 -9.33 4.34
CA SER A 220 -1.19 -9.86 3.21
C SER A 220 0.30 -9.61 3.38
N HIS A 221 1.14 -10.59 3.02
CA HIS A 221 2.59 -10.55 3.15
C HIS A 221 3.29 -10.84 1.82
N PRO A 222 3.31 -9.91 0.86
CA PRO A 222 3.78 -10.16 -0.51
C PRO A 222 5.24 -10.60 -0.61
N ILE A 223 6.12 -10.18 0.30
CA ILE A 223 7.53 -10.63 0.32
C ILE A 223 7.62 -12.15 0.50
N LYS A 224 6.74 -12.75 1.31
CA LYS A 224 6.68 -14.21 1.46
C LYS A 224 6.23 -14.94 0.20
N HIS A 225 5.56 -14.22 -0.70
CA HIS A 225 5.16 -14.72 -2.01
C HIS A 225 6.20 -14.44 -3.11
N GLY A 226 7.34 -13.84 -2.75
CA GLY A 226 8.47 -13.61 -3.63
C GLY A 226 8.51 -12.24 -4.31
N PHE A 227 7.69 -11.30 -3.87
CA PHE A 227 7.78 -9.91 -4.32
C PHE A 227 9.02 -9.22 -3.77
N ASP A 228 9.60 -8.34 -4.57
CA ASP A 228 10.79 -7.59 -4.20
C ASP A 228 10.49 -6.37 -3.35
N LEU A 229 9.35 -5.71 -3.64
CA LEU A 229 8.94 -4.46 -3.02
C LEU A 229 7.44 -4.48 -2.70
N VAL A 230 7.11 -3.97 -1.52
CA VAL A 230 5.73 -3.73 -1.08
C VAL A 230 5.55 -2.25 -0.80
N LEU A 231 4.55 -1.66 -1.44
CA LEU A 231 4.19 -0.26 -1.31
C LEU A 231 2.86 -0.10 -0.58
N TYR A 232 2.72 1.01 0.10
CA TYR A 232 1.52 1.38 0.85
C TYR A 232 1.20 2.86 0.67
N SER A 233 -0.06 3.17 0.43
CA SER A 233 -0.59 4.46 0.86
C SER A 233 -0.75 4.41 2.38
N ALA A 234 0.27 4.89 3.11
CA ALA A 234 0.22 4.91 4.57
C ALA A 234 -0.85 5.86 5.13
N THR A 235 -1.39 6.74 4.30
CA THR A 235 -2.61 7.55 4.52
C THR A 235 -3.80 6.70 4.97
N LYS A 236 -3.88 5.43 4.50
CA LYS A 236 -5.03 4.54 4.67
C LYS A 236 -4.96 3.81 6.02
N TYR A 237 -5.03 2.50 6.05
CA TYR A 237 -5.05 1.72 7.30
C TYR A 237 -3.87 2.01 8.24
N ILE A 238 -2.66 2.28 7.71
CA ILE A 238 -1.48 2.55 8.54
C ILE A 238 -1.68 3.83 9.36
N GLY A 239 -2.09 4.94 8.73
CA GLY A 239 -2.50 6.17 9.42
C GLY A 239 -3.81 5.99 10.17
N GLY A 240 -4.86 5.58 9.47
CA GLY A 240 -6.13 5.07 10.00
C GLY A 240 -7.02 6.08 10.74
N HIS A 241 -6.76 7.39 10.66
CA HIS A 241 -7.50 8.41 11.40
C HIS A 241 -7.90 9.62 10.53
N SER A 242 -7.77 9.53 9.21
CA SER A 242 -8.08 10.62 8.24
C SER A 242 -7.35 11.94 8.49
N ASP A 243 -6.22 11.92 9.19
CA ASP A 243 -5.49 13.09 9.67
C ASP A 243 -4.05 13.20 9.13
N VAL A 244 -3.61 12.24 8.30
CA VAL A 244 -2.26 12.20 7.74
C VAL A 244 -2.26 11.72 6.29
N ILE A 245 -1.40 12.31 5.48
CA ILE A 245 -1.05 11.84 4.14
C ILE A 245 0.37 11.31 4.19
N ALA A 246 0.57 10.05 3.78
CA ALA A 246 1.88 9.44 3.75
C ALA A 246 1.94 8.22 2.81
N GLY A 247 3.15 7.80 2.46
CA GLY A 247 3.43 6.56 1.75
C GLY A 247 4.54 5.77 2.40
N ALA A 248 4.63 4.49 2.08
CA ALA A 248 5.73 3.64 2.51
C ALA A 248 6.12 2.65 1.41
N CYS A 249 7.38 2.25 1.42
CA CYS A 249 7.91 1.17 0.59
C CYS A 249 8.85 0.32 1.47
N VAL A 250 8.71 -0.99 1.41
CA VAL A 250 9.59 -1.94 2.12
C VAL A 250 10.09 -3.02 1.16
N GLY A 251 11.28 -3.54 1.41
CA GLY A 251 11.88 -4.57 0.55
C GLY A 251 13.29 -4.97 0.99
N SER A 252 14.09 -5.45 0.02
CA SER A 252 15.49 -5.79 0.29
C SER A 252 16.35 -4.55 0.55
N SER A 253 17.36 -4.69 1.41
CA SER A 253 18.29 -3.59 1.74
C SER A 253 19.00 -3.01 0.52
N ILE A 254 19.27 -3.83 -0.49
CA ILE A 254 19.91 -3.41 -1.74
C ILE A 254 19.00 -2.44 -2.52
N LEU A 255 17.73 -2.78 -2.72
CA LEU A 255 16.78 -1.93 -3.43
C LEU A 255 16.45 -0.70 -2.61
N MET A 256 16.19 -0.87 -1.30
CA MET A 256 15.83 0.23 -0.43
C MET A 256 16.93 1.28 -0.28
N LYS A 257 18.21 0.88 -0.29
CA LYS A 257 19.32 1.83 -0.30
C LYS A 257 19.27 2.78 -1.51
N ARG A 258 18.98 2.24 -2.70
CA ARG A 258 18.82 3.03 -3.92
C ARG A 258 17.63 3.97 -3.80
N ILE A 259 16.48 3.45 -3.41
CA ILE A 259 15.22 4.21 -3.27
C ILE A 259 15.38 5.34 -2.23
N LYS A 260 15.99 5.07 -1.06
CA LYS A 260 16.26 6.09 -0.03
C LYS A 260 17.22 7.18 -0.54
N SER A 261 18.25 6.80 -1.29
CA SER A 261 19.16 7.77 -1.90
C SER A 261 18.41 8.70 -2.86
N PHE A 262 17.61 8.13 -3.76
CA PHE A 262 16.82 8.89 -4.71
C PHE A 262 15.72 9.72 -4.02
N ARG A 263 15.03 9.17 -2.99
CA ARG A 263 14.11 9.91 -2.12
C ARG A 263 14.74 11.18 -1.56
N SER A 264 15.99 11.06 -1.08
CA SER A 264 16.71 12.21 -0.52
C SER A 264 17.00 13.30 -1.56
N ILE A 265 17.24 12.93 -2.83
CA ILE A 265 17.44 13.90 -3.92
C ILE A 265 16.11 14.52 -4.36
N MET A 266 15.06 13.71 -4.51
CA MET A 266 13.73 14.16 -4.93
C MET A 266 12.99 14.93 -3.84
N GLY A 267 13.42 14.83 -2.57
CA GLY A 267 12.79 15.51 -1.45
C GLY A 267 11.43 14.93 -1.04
N THR A 268 11.15 13.69 -1.40
CA THR A 268 9.83 13.04 -1.19
C THR A 268 9.69 12.30 0.16
N MET A 269 10.62 12.49 1.09
CA MET A 269 10.55 11.93 2.44
C MET A 269 9.40 12.57 3.24
N ALA A 270 8.82 11.81 4.16
CA ALA A 270 7.84 12.32 5.12
C ALA A 270 8.48 13.27 6.16
N SER A 271 7.66 14.09 6.82
CA SER A 271 8.09 14.94 7.92
C SER A 271 8.23 14.16 9.24
N PRO A 272 9.03 14.64 10.22
CA PRO A 272 9.10 14.03 11.55
C PRO A 272 7.73 13.92 12.22
N ASN A 273 6.87 14.92 12.09
CA ASN A 273 5.51 14.91 12.63
C ASN A 273 4.64 13.81 12.00
N THR A 274 4.71 13.65 10.67
CA THR A 274 4.07 12.54 9.96
C THR A 274 4.59 11.19 10.47
N GLY A 275 5.91 11.06 10.65
CA GLY A 275 6.54 9.87 11.21
C GLY A 275 6.01 9.52 12.60
N TRP A 276 5.90 10.51 13.48
CA TRP A 276 5.37 10.35 14.83
C TRP A 276 3.89 9.93 14.83
N LEU A 277 3.03 10.55 14.02
CA LEU A 277 1.62 10.17 13.88
C LEU A 277 1.48 8.72 13.42
N LEU A 278 2.25 8.31 12.43
CA LEU A 278 2.22 6.93 11.92
C LEU A 278 2.74 5.93 12.95
N MET A 279 3.80 6.23 13.70
CA MET A 279 4.27 5.37 14.80
C MET A 279 3.19 5.12 15.84
N ARG A 280 2.48 6.19 16.25
CA ARG A 280 1.35 6.10 17.18
C ARG A 280 0.23 5.22 16.61
N SER A 281 -0.09 5.39 15.34
CA SER A 281 -1.15 4.65 14.66
C SER A 281 -0.82 3.16 14.45
N LEU A 282 0.45 2.81 14.25
CA LEU A 282 0.91 1.41 14.12
C LEU A 282 0.63 0.59 15.40
N GLU A 283 0.63 1.22 16.58
CA GLU A 283 0.37 0.52 17.85
C GLU A 283 -1.03 -0.11 17.89
N THR A 284 -2.00 0.47 17.18
CA THR A 284 -3.39 -0.01 17.13
C THR A 284 -3.79 -0.59 15.77
N LEU A 285 -2.86 -0.68 14.82
CA LEU A 285 -3.14 -1.08 13.44
C LEU A 285 -3.91 -2.41 13.38
N LYS A 286 -3.40 -3.45 14.01
CA LYS A 286 -4.03 -4.77 13.97
C LYS A 286 -5.41 -4.78 14.63
N MET A 287 -5.57 -4.09 15.76
CA MET A 287 -6.87 -3.98 16.45
C MET A 287 -7.92 -3.35 15.53
N ARG A 288 -7.57 -2.21 14.90
CA ARG A 288 -8.48 -1.50 13.99
C ARG A 288 -8.83 -2.36 12.79
N MET A 289 -7.84 -2.88 12.08
CA MET A 289 -8.07 -3.68 10.88
C MET A 289 -8.86 -4.96 11.17
N THR A 290 -8.63 -5.63 12.31
CA THR A 290 -9.38 -6.83 12.70
C THR A 290 -10.85 -6.49 12.91
N LEU A 291 -11.17 -5.46 13.71
CA LEU A 291 -12.55 -5.05 13.96
C LEU A 291 -13.24 -4.59 12.66
N GLN A 292 -12.55 -3.81 11.84
CA GLN A 292 -13.06 -3.37 10.53
C GLN A 292 -13.40 -4.54 9.62
N ALA A 293 -12.56 -5.58 9.57
CA ALA A 293 -12.81 -6.77 8.76
C ALA A 293 -13.97 -7.63 9.32
N GLU A 294 -14.09 -7.73 10.62
CA GLU A 294 -15.22 -8.42 11.28
C GLU A 294 -16.55 -7.69 10.97
N ASN A 295 -16.56 -6.37 11.10
CA ASN A 295 -17.72 -5.55 10.73
C ASN A 295 -18.06 -5.72 9.24
N ALA A 296 -17.06 -5.64 8.37
CA ALA A 296 -17.23 -5.77 6.92
C ALA A 296 -17.83 -7.12 6.52
N MET A 297 -17.42 -8.22 7.15
CA MET A 297 -18.00 -9.53 6.89
C MET A 297 -19.49 -9.57 7.19
N ARG A 298 -19.92 -9.03 8.35
CA ARG A 298 -21.33 -8.98 8.76
C ARG A 298 -22.16 -8.10 7.83
N ILE A 299 -21.61 -6.95 7.44
CA ILE A 299 -22.26 -6.01 6.51
C ILE A 299 -22.38 -6.61 5.12
N ALA A 300 -21.33 -7.27 4.62
CA ALA A 300 -21.34 -7.90 3.30
C ALA A 300 -22.37 -9.05 3.22
N ASP A 301 -22.42 -9.90 4.25
CA ASP A 301 -23.42 -10.96 4.36
C ASP A 301 -24.86 -10.44 4.37
N TRP A 302 -25.08 -9.29 5.00
CA TRP A 302 -26.39 -8.63 5.00
C TRP A 302 -26.71 -8.01 3.66
N LEU A 303 -25.75 -7.29 3.02
CA LEU A 303 -25.91 -6.69 1.70
C LEU A 303 -26.20 -7.75 0.61
N ASP A 304 -25.52 -8.89 0.64
CA ASP A 304 -25.69 -9.97 -0.35
C ASP A 304 -27.12 -10.54 -0.37
N LYS A 305 -27.84 -10.44 0.75
CA LYS A 305 -29.22 -10.89 0.90
C LYS A 305 -30.26 -9.77 0.69
N HIS A 306 -29.80 -8.52 0.56
CA HIS A 306 -30.72 -7.38 0.55
C HIS A 306 -31.42 -7.20 -0.80
N PRO A 307 -32.80 -7.10 -0.86
CA PRO A 307 -33.55 -7.12 -2.11
C PRO A 307 -33.25 -5.96 -3.07
N LYS A 308 -32.69 -4.83 -2.60
CA LYS A 308 -32.32 -3.65 -3.41
C LYS A 308 -30.86 -3.65 -3.84
N VAL A 309 -30.06 -4.61 -3.41
CA VAL A 309 -28.69 -4.86 -3.85
C VAL A 309 -28.70 -5.89 -4.97
N GLU A 310 -27.95 -5.63 -6.04
CA GLU A 310 -27.85 -6.51 -7.20
C GLU A 310 -26.65 -7.44 -7.09
N LYS A 311 -25.53 -6.93 -6.60
CA LYS A 311 -24.27 -7.67 -6.47
C LYS A 311 -23.40 -7.05 -5.37
N VAL A 312 -22.66 -7.89 -4.66
CA VAL A 312 -21.65 -7.48 -3.69
C VAL A 312 -20.28 -7.98 -4.14
N TYR A 313 -19.29 -7.10 -4.11
CA TYR A 313 -17.89 -7.38 -4.44
C TYR A 313 -17.10 -7.36 -3.12
N TYR A 314 -16.88 -8.54 -2.57
CA TYR A 314 -16.16 -8.70 -1.31
C TYR A 314 -15.47 -10.06 -1.23
N LEU A 315 -14.20 -10.08 -0.84
CA LEU A 315 -13.40 -11.29 -0.81
C LEU A 315 -13.97 -12.38 0.12
N GLY A 316 -14.64 -11.97 1.20
CA GLY A 316 -15.27 -12.89 2.16
C GLY A 316 -16.46 -13.69 1.61
N LEU A 317 -17.04 -13.25 0.49
CA LEU A 317 -18.15 -13.94 -0.17
C LEU A 317 -17.70 -14.91 -1.28
N LEU A 318 -16.39 -14.96 -1.59
CA LEU A 318 -15.85 -15.90 -2.58
C LEU A 318 -16.12 -17.34 -2.16
N LYS A 319 -16.62 -18.15 -3.11
CA LYS A 319 -16.97 -19.56 -2.93
C LYS A 319 -15.93 -20.48 -3.59
N LYS A 320 -15.88 -21.70 -3.16
CA LYS A 320 -14.92 -22.73 -3.61
C LYS A 320 -14.87 -22.95 -5.14
N GLY A 321 -15.92 -22.56 -5.88
CA GLY A 321 -15.98 -22.63 -7.35
C GLY A 321 -15.52 -21.36 -8.08
N ASP A 322 -15.30 -20.26 -7.39
CA ASP A 322 -14.90 -19.00 -8.01
C ASP A 322 -13.43 -19.03 -8.42
N LYS A 323 -13.10 -18.48 -9.59
CA LYS A 323 -11.73 -18.46 -10.11
C LYS A 323 -10.73 -17.82 -9.14
N GLN A 324 -11.14 -16.83 -8.38
CA GLN A 324 -10.27 -16.10 -7.44
C GLN A 324 -10.20 -16.75 -6.04
N TYR A 325 -11.05 -17.73 -5.74
CA TYR A 325 -11.04 -18.38 -4.43
C TYR A 325 -9.70 -19.05 -4.09
N PRO A 326 -9.04 -19.81 -4.99
CA PRO A 326 -7.71 -20.36 -4.70
C PRO A 326 -6.66 -19.28 -4.43
N ILE A 327 -6.69 -18.18 -5.21
CA ILE A 327 -5.79 -17.04 -5.04
C ILE A 327 -6.01 -16.40 -3.67
N TYR A 328 -7.28 -16.13 -3.31
CA TYR A 328 -7.65 -15.60 -2.00
C TYR A 328 -7.11 -16.47 -0.85
N LYS A 329 -7.34 -17.77 -0.91
CA LYS A 329 -6.89 -18.71 0.14
C LYS A 329 -5.37 -18.82 0.24
N GLN A 330 -4.65 -18.57 -0.85
CA GLN A 330 -3.19 -18.66 -0.89
C GLN A 330 -2.51 -17.42 -0.33
N GLN A 331 -3.02 -16.22 -0.63
CA GLN A 331 -2.26 -14.97 -0.41
C GLN A 331 -2.92 -13.97 0.54
N CYS A 332 -4.18 -14.22 0.98
CA CYS A 332 -4.89 -13.32 1.88
C CYS A 332 -5.17 -13.99 3.22
N LEU A 333 -4.86 -13.31 4.32
CA LEU A 333 -5.12 -13.78 5.69
C LEU A 333 -6.50 -13.34 6.20
N SER A 334 -7.13 -12.37 5.53
CA SER A 334 -8.45 -11.82 5.82
C SER A 334 -9.07 -11.29 4.53
N PRO A 335 -10.41 -11.20 4.46
CA PRO A 335 -11.07 -10.52 3.33
C PRO A 335 -10.94 -8.98 3.37
N GLY A 336 -10.38 -8.41 4.43
CA GLY A 336 -10.26 -6.97 4.61
C GLY A 336 -11.58 -6.27 4.92
N ALA A 337 -11.59 -4.94 4.80
CA ALA A 337 -12.72 -4.10 5.19
C ALA A 337 -13.26 -3.21 4.05
N MET A 338 -12.90 -3.51 2.79
CA MET A 338 -13.43 -2.82 1.63
C MET A 338 -14.56 -3.63 1.00
N ILE A 339 -15.73 -3.04 0.89
CA ILE A 339 -16.90 -3.63 0.22
C ILE A 339 -17.26 -2.71 -0.95
N SER A 340 -17.53 -3.28 -2.12
CA SER A 340 -18.25 -2.58 -3.18
C SER A 340 -19.55 -3.33 -3.46
N PHE A 341 -20.61 -2.60 -3.80
CA PHE A 341 -21.90 -3.23 -4.13
C PHE A 341 -22.68 -2.40 -5.14
N ASP A 342 -23.39 -3.10 -6.00
CA ASP A 342 -24.30 -2.50 -6.99
C ASP A 342 -25.72 -2.41 -6.43
N VAL A 343 -26.30 -1.21 -6.44
CA VAL A 343 -27.70 -1.02 -6.12
C VAL A 343 -28.57 -1.20 -7.36
N LYS A 344 -29.81 -1.70 -7.19
CA LYS A 344 -30.76 -1.81 -8.30
C LYS A 344 -31.19 -0.43 -8.80
N GLY A 345 -31.05 -0.14 -10.10
CA GLY A 345 -31.63 1.01 -10.77
C GLY A 345 -30.71 2.15 -11.20
N GLY A 346 -29.41 1.88 -11.37
CA GLY A 346 -28.43 2.78 -12.01
C GLY A 346 -27.93 3.93 -11.13
N GLU A 347 -27.14 4.84 -11.74
CA GLU A 347 -26.43 5.94 -11.08
C GLU A 347 -27.33 6.81 -10.19
N LYS A 348 -28.51 7.23 -10.72
CA LYS A 348 -29.45 8.08 -9.97
C LYS A 348 -29.90 7.44 -8.65
N LYS A 349 -30.02 6.11 -8.61
CA LYS A 349 -30.37 5.38 -7.39
C LYS A 349 -29.17 5.27 -6.45
N ALA A 350 -27.98 5.01 -6.98
CA ALA A 350 -26.73 5.03 -6.18
C ALA A 350 -26.54 6.39 -5.49
N PHE A 351 -26.75 7.49 -6.22
CA PHE A 351 -26.67 8.84 -5.65
C PHE A 351 -27.74 9.09 -4.57
N LYS A 352 -28.97 8.60 -4.76
CA LYS A 352 -30.01 8.73 -3.72
C LYS A 352 -29.62 7.99 -2.43
N VAL A 353 -29.01 6.81 -2.55
CA VAL A 353 -28.51 6.07 -1.38
C VAL A 353 -27.39 6.85 -0.71
N LEU A 354 -26.37 7.26 -1.46
CA LEU A 354 -25.23 8.01 -0.91
C LEU A 354 -25.65 9.31 -0.20
N ASN A 355 -26.55 10.07 -0.83
CA ASN A 355 -27.05 11.33 -0.28
C ASN A 355 -27.94 11.15 0.96
N ALA A 356 -28.45 9.95 1.21
CA ALA A 356 -29.31 9.65 2.35
C ALA A 356 -28.57 9.10 3.56
N LEU A 357 -27.27 8.76 3.41
CA LEU A 357 -26.43 8.30 4.52
C LEU A 357 -26.29 9.40 5.59
N LYS A 358 -26.28 9.00 6.86
CA LYS A 358 -26.21 9.90 8.03
C LYS A 358 -24.97 9.67 8.88
N LEU A 359 -24.71 8.42 9.23
CA LEU A 359 -23.53 7.98 9.98
C LEU A 359 -22.32 7.91 9.04
N ILE A 360 -22.43 7.11 7.97
CA ILE A 360 -21.40 6.94 6.96
C ILE A 360 -21.22 8.25 6.19
N LYS A 361 -19.97 8.69 6.04
CA LYS A 361 -19.69 9.96 5.34
C LYS A 361 -19.49 9.72 3.85
N LEU A 362 -20.12 10.58 3.03
CA LEU A 362 -19.88 10.62 1.59
C LEU A 362 -18.51 11.28 1.34
N ALA A 363 -17.50 10.48 1.15
CA ALA A 363 -16.13 10.94 0.95
C ALA A 363 -15.30 9.87 0.23
N VAL A 364 -14.30 10.32 -0.51
CA VAL A 364 -13.21 9.49 -0.99
C VAL A 364 -12.27 9.10 0.16
N SER A 365 -11.30 8.26 -0.08
CA SER A 365 -10.38 7.63 0.90
C SER A 365 -10.94 6.34 1.48
N LEU A 366 -10.20 5.72 2.40
CA LEU A 366 -10.54 4.41 3.00
C LEU A 366 -9.63 4.09 4.18
N GLY A 367 -9.99 3.07 4.94
CA GLY A 367 -9.11 2.46 5.95
C GLY A 367 -9.04 3.21 7.27
N SER A 368 -9.81 4.28 7.43
CA SER A 368 -9.89 5.07 8.66
C SER A 368 -10.87 4.45 9.66
N THR A 369 -10.86 4.98 10.89
CA THR A 369 -11.75 4.54 11.97
C THR A 369 -13.23 4.81 11.67
N GLU A 370 -13.54 5.85 10.90
CA GLU A 370 -14.89 6.13 10.43
C GLU A 370 -15.21 5.41 9.11
N SER A 371 -16.48 5.05 8.93
CA SER A 371 -16.98 4.49 7.68
C SER A 371 -17.16 5.57 6.61
N LEU A 372 -16.65 5.30 5.40
CA LEU A 372 -16.72 6.20 4.24
C LEU A 372 -17.34 5.49 3.05
N ALA A 373 -18.17 6.21 2.29
CA ALA A 373 -18.76 5.71 1.06
C ALA A 373 -18.55 6.69 -0.11
N GLU A 374 -18.36 6.15 -1.31
CA GLU A 374 -18.25 6.94 -2.55
C GLU A 374 -18.89 6.22 -3.73
N HIS A 375 -19.06 6.96 -4.82
CA HIS A 375 -19.44 6.43 -6.13
C HIS A 375 -18.19 6.36 -7.02
N PRO A 376 -17.49 5.21 -7.10
CA PRO A 376 -16.19 5.15 -7.75
C PRO A 376 -16.24 5.48 -9.25
N TYR A 377 -17.35 5.15 -9.94
CA TYR A 377 -17.53 5.42 -11.37
C TYR A 377 -17.40 6.90 -11.73
N SER A 378 -18.02 7.80 -10.94
CA SER A 378 -18.02 9.26 -11.20
C SER A 378 -17.03 10.06 -10.35
N MET A 379 -16.34 9.41 -9.38
CA MET A 379 -15.38 10.06 -8.46
C MET A 379 -13.96 9.58 -8.74
N THR A 380 -13.50 8.57 -8.03
CA THR A 380 -12.09 8.13 -8.09
C THR A 380 -11.66 7.56 -9.44
N HIS A 381 -12.59 7.05 -10.26
CA HIS A 381 -12.33 6.51 -11.60
C HIS A 381 -12.96 7.35 -12.72
N SER A 382 -13.35 8.59 -12.44
CA SER A 382 -13.91 9.49 -13.46
C SER A 382 -13.01 9.70 -14.69
N PRO A 383 -11.66 9.74 -14.58
CA PRO A 383 -10.78 9.89 -15.74
C PRO A 383 -10.66 8.63 -16.62
N VAL A 384 -11.09 7.46 -16.13
CA VAL A 384 -11.03 6.21 -16.89
C VAL A 384 -12.12 6.20 -17.95
N ASN A 385 -11.81 5.80 -19.18
CA ASN A 385 -12.81 5.72 -20.25
C ASN A 385 -13.83 4.59 -19.99
N ASP A 386 -15.02 4.72 -20.56
CA ASP A 386 -16.15 3.84 -20.24
C ASP A 386 -15.93 2.40 -20.74
N GLU A 387 -15.20 2.19 -21.84
CA GLU A 387 -14.85 0.85 -22.31
C GLU A 387 -13.97 0.11 -21.29
N LEU A 388 -12.99 0.79 -20.73
CA LEU A 388 -12.12 0.22 -19.70
C LEU A 388 -12.88 0.00 -18.39
N LYS A 389 -13.77 0.94 -17.98
CA LYS A 389 -14.65 0.74 -16.83
C LYS A 389 -15.50 -0.53 -16.97
N MET A 390 -16.06 -0.79 -18.15
CA MET A 390 -16.81 -2.03 -18.40
C MET A 390 -15.94 -3.28 -18.27
N LYS A 391 -14.73 -3.27 -18.84
CA LYS A 391 -13.78 -4.38 -18.69
C LYS A 391 -13.38 -4.64 -17.23
N MET A 392 -13.36 -3.60 -16.42
CA MET A 392 -13.06 -3.64 -14.99
C MET A 392 -14.28 -4.00 -14.12
N ASN A 393 -15.44 -4.30 -14.70
CA ASN A 393 -16.70 -4.48 -13.98
C ASN A 393 -17.08 -3.29 -13.06
N LEU A 394 -16.62 -2.10 -13.40
CA LEU A 394 -16.98 -0.87 -12.70
C LEU A 394 -18.28 -0.32 -13.29
N THR A 395 -19.36 -0.41 -12.52
CA THR A 395 -20.70 -0.05 -12.95
C THR A 395 -21.13 1.31 -12.44
N GLU A 396 -22.07 1.98 -13.13
CA GLU A 396 -22.76 3.20 -12.65
C GLU A 396 -23.63 2.98 -11.40
N LYS A 397 -23.83 1.71 -11.00
CA LYS A 397 -24.62 1.32 -9.83
C LYS A 397 -23.78 1.17 -8.58
N MET A 398 -22.45 1.19 -8.74
CA MET A 398 -21.52 0.78 -7.71
C MET A 398 -21.36 1.84 -6.63
N ILE A 399 -21.50 1.41 -5.39
CA ILE A 399 -21.11 2.14 -4.20
C ILE A 399 -19.91 1.40 -3.57
N ARG A 400 -18.82 2.10 -3.29
CA ARG A 400 -17.70 1.57 -2.51
C ARG A 400 -17.83 2.03 -1.06
N LEU A 401 -17.75 1.09 -0.15
CA LEU A 401 -17.82 1.29 1.30
C LEU A 401 -16.49 0.88 1.94
N SER A 402 -15.83 1.81 2.60
CA SER A 402 -14.75 1.55 3.54
C SER A 402 -15.36 1.42 4.93
N VAL A 403 -15.32 0.23 5.50
CA VAL A 403 -15.95 -0.05 6.80
C VAL A 403 -15.02 0.40 7.93
N GLY A 404 -15.56 1.18 8.86
CA GLY A 404 -14.89 1.69 10.05
C GLY A 404 -15.01 0.77 11.27
N VAL A 405 -14.74 1.36 12.43
CA VAL A 405 -14.77 0.66 13.74
C VAL A 405 -16.07 0.92 14.51
N GLU A 406 -17.04 1.59 13.91
CA GLU A 406 -18.35 1.83 14.50
C GLU A 406 -19.05 0.48 14.78
N TYR A 407 -20.08 0.49 15.62
CA TYR A 407 -20.87 -0.72 15.84
C TYR A 407 -21.58 -1.14 14.54
N TYR A 408 -21.37 -2.37 14.09
CA TYR A 408 -21.76 -2.81 12.75
C TYR A 408 -23.29 -2.72 12.48
N GLU A 409 -24.14 -2.87 13.52
CA GLU A 409 -25.59 -2.73 13.37
C GLU A 409 -26.00 -1.29 13.08
N ASP A 410 -25.28 -0.30 13.60
CA ASP A 410 -25.53 1.10 13.31
C ASP A 410 -25.16 1.43 11.84
N ILE A 411 -24.07 0.84 11.33
CA ILE A 411 -23.69 0.95 9.92
C ILE A 411 -24.77 0.32 9.04
N ILE A 412 -25.23 -0.88 9.38
CA ILE A 412 -26.35 -1.56 8.67
C ILE A 412 -27.63 -0.72 8.72
N ALA A 413 -27.98 -0.19 9.87
CA ALA A 413 -29.18 0.65 10.01
C ALA A 413 -29.11 1.90 9.15
N ASP A 414 -27.93 2.51 9.03
CA ASP A 414 -27.73 3.68 8.18
C ASP A 414 -27.88 3.34 6.68
N ILE A 415 -27.29 2.22 6.23
CA ILE A 415 -27.43 1.74 4.85
C ILE A 415 -28.89 1.34 4.57
N GLU A 416 -29.57 0.65 5.49
CA GLU A 416 -30.96 0.23 5.37
C GLU A 416 -31.90 1.42 5.18
N GLN A 417 -31.75 2.49 6.00
CA GLN A 417 -32.59 3.68 5.87
C GLN A 417 -32.31 4.44 4.55
N ALA A 418 -31.06 4.39 4.08
CA ALA A 418 -30.67 5.00 2.80
C ALA A 418 -31.23 4.20 1.61
N LEU A 419 -31.15 2.88 1.64
CA LEU A 419 -31.74 1.98 0.63
C LEU A 419 -33.26 2.12 0.54
N LYS A 420 -33.98 2.50 1.61
CA LYS A 420 -35.43 2.77 1.57
C LYS A 420 -35.79 3.92 0.63
N LYS A 421 -34.83 4.79 0.27
CA LYS A 421 -35.06 5.93 -0.63
C LYS A 421 -35.10 5.57 -2.14
N ILE A 422 -34.79 4.32 -2.50
CA ILE A 422 -34.76 3.84 -3.88
C ILE A 422 -35.77 2.74 -4.18
#